data_8428797e75e0bd799dfa9a30eb3a782c
#
_entry.id   8428797e75e0bd799dfa9a30eb3a782c
#
_cell.length_a   1.000
_cell.length_b   1.000
_cell.length_c   1.000
_cell.angle_alpha   90.00
_cell.angle_beta   90.00
_cell.angle_gamma   90.00
#
_symmetry.space_group_name_H-M   'P 1'
#
loop_
_entity.id
_entity.type
_entity.pdbx_description
1 polymer ?
#
loop_
_entity_poly.entity_id
_entity_poly.type
_entity_poly.pdbx_seq_one_letter_code
_entity_poly.pdbx_strand_id
1 'polypeptide(L)'
;MRRGFTMLELVFVIVILGILASVAGVKIFATRDDALISRARSDIASIRGGIINKYNANMMVGRFGYPSSLEKSGSSVPFDGVIQNGAKDWTKSGNDYTFKLGSRSVVFTYDSANGTFDCSHSQSLCRALTE
;
A
#
# COMPACT_ATOMS: atom_id res chain seq x y z
N MET A 1 27.93 -47.86 -14.20
CA MET A 1 27.89 -48.05 -12.74
C MET A 1 26.84 -47.13 -12.14
N ARG A 2 25.91 -47.70 -11.41
CA ARG A 2 24.94 -46.89 -10.63
C ARG A 2 25.51 -46.67 -9.25
N ARG A 3 25.75 -45.42 -8.88
CA ARG A 3 26.15 -45.04 -7.55
C ARG A 3 24.90 -44.65 -6.77
N GLY A 4 24.61 -45.31 -5.66
CA GLY A 4 23.54 -44.98 -4.74
C GLY A 4 24.01 -43.96 -3.70
N PHE A 5 23.11 -43.12 -3.19
CA PHE A 5 23.38 -42.24 -2.04
C PHE A 5 23.55 -43.06 -0.76
N THR A 6 24.51 -42.68 0.07
CA THR A 6 24.67 -43.25 1.40
C THR A 6 23.61 -42.68 2.37
N MET A 7 23.25 -43.43 3.41
CA MET A 7 22.33 -42.97 4.46
C MET A 7 22.85 -41.71 5.12
N LEU A 8 24.16 -41.61 5.36
CA LEU A 8 24.79 -40.43 5.96
C LEU A 8 24.67 -39.21 5.06
N GLU A 9 24.85 -39.38 3.76
CA GLU A 9 24.74 -38.29 2.78
C GLU A 9 23.30 -37.75 2.69
N LEU A 10 22.30 -38.62 2.76
CA LEU A 10 20.89 -38.23 2.79
C LEU A 10 20.57 -37.45 4.08
N VAL A 11 20.99 -37.93 5.24
CA VAL A 11 20.77 -37.25 6.54
C VAL A 11 21.43 -35.87 6.55
N PHE A 12 22.65 -35.77 6.04
CA PHE A 12 23.37 -34.50 5.94
C PHE A 12 22.63 -33.47 5.08
N VAL A 13 22.10 -33.87 3.96
CA VAL A 13 21.30 -32.99 3.05
C VAL A 13 20.03 -32.50 3.73
N ILE A 14 19.25 -33.36 4.38
CA ILE A 14 17.99 -32.94 5.02
C ILE A 14 18.24 -32.02 6.22
N VAL A 15 19.34 -32.19 6.97
CA VAL A 15 19.73 -31.31 8.06
C VAL A 15 20.08 -29.92 7.54
N ILE A 16 20.89 -29.82 6.48
CA ILE A 16 21.23 -28.54 5.85
C ILE A 16 19.99 -27.85 5.29
N LEU A 17 19.12 -28.58 4.60
CA LEU A 17 17.88 -28.04 4.07
C LEU A 17 16.96 -27.53 5.19
N GLY A 18 16.90 -28.23 6.32
CA GLY A 18 16.13 -27.81 7.50
C GLY A 18 16.64 -26.49 8.11
N ILE A 19 17.95 -26.32 8.22
CA ILE A 19 18.56 -25.08 8.71
C ILE A 19 18.27 -23.92 7.75
N LEU A 20 18.46 -24.14 6.44
CA LEU A 20 18.20 -23.11 5.43
C LEU A 20 16.71 -22.72 5.39
N ALA A 21 15.81 -23.69 5.50
CA ALA A 21 14.37 -23.44 5.53
C ALA A 21 13.93 -22.63 6.76
N SER A 22 14.55 -22.87 7.92
CA SER A 22 14.21 -22.14 9.15
C SER A 22 14.55 -20.65 9.08
N VAL A 23 15.65 -20.30 8.40
CA VAL A 23 16.07 -18.89 8.22
C VAL A 23 15.26 -18.19 7.12
N ALA A 24 14.92 -18.89 6.05
CA ALA A 24 14.17 -18.32 4.93
C ALA A 24 12.75 -17.90 5.33
N GLY A 25 12.07 -18.67 6.17
CA GLY A 25 10.71 -18.39 6.58
C GLY A 25 10.51 -17.05 7.28
N VAL A 26 11.43 -16.68 8.17
CA VAL A 26 11.35 -15.42 8.93
C VAL A 26 11.55 -14.19 8.05
N LYS A 27 12.44 -14.26 7.06
CA LYS A 27 12.72 -13.13 6.15
C LYS A 27 11.59 -12.84 5.17
N ILE A 28 10.84 -13.86 4.76
CA ILE A 28 9.73 -13.68 3.80
C ILE A 28 8.62 -12.82 4.38
N PHE A 29 8.26 -12.98 5.65
CA PHE A 29 7.21 -12.18 6.30
C PHE A 29 7.61 -10.72 6.48
N ALA A 30 8.83 -10.44 6.94
CA ALA A 30 9.33 -9.08 7.10
C ALA A 30 9.39 -8.33 5.74
N THR A 31 9.85 -8.98 4.70
CA THR A 31 9.94 -8.41 3.34
C THR A 31 8.56 -8.09 2.76
N ARG A 32 7.54 -8.89 3.09
CA ARG A 32 6.18 -8.66 2.62
C ARG A 32 5.58 -7.37 3.19
N ASP A 33 5.74 -7.14 4.48
CA ASP A 33 5.24 -5.93 5.14
C ASP A 33 5.95 -4.68 4.61
N ASP A 34 7.27 -4.74 4.41
CA ASP A 34 8.04 -3.65 3.83
C ASP A 34 7.63 -3.33 2.39
N ALA A 35 7.32 -4.36 1.59
CA ALA A 35 6.82 -4.20 0.23
C ALA A 35 5.44 -3.54 0.20
N LEU A 36 4.54 -3.92 1.11
CA LEU A 36 3.21 -3.31 1.24
C LEU A 36 3.29 -1.85 1.71
N ILE A 37 4.18 -1.53 2.63
CA ILE A 37 4.44 -0.15 3.07
C ILE A 37 4.97 0.69 1.91
N SER A 38 5.94 0.18 1.15
CA SER A 38 6.51 0.87 0.00
C SER A 38 5.46 1.14 -1.08
N ARG A 39 4.59 0.17 -1.34
CA ARG A 39 3.46 0.32 -2.27
C ARG A 39 2.48 1.38 -1.78
N ALA A 40 2.09 1.34 -0.52
CA ALA A 40 1.18 2.33 0.07
C ALA A 40 1.77 3.75 0.05
N ARG A 41 3.07 3.91 0.26
CA ARG A 41 3.76 5.21 0.10
C ARG A 41 3.65 5.72 -1.33
N SER A 42 3.83 4.85 -2.31
CA SER A 42 3.68 5.18 -3.72
C SER A 42 2.23 5.57 -4.06
N ASP A 43 1.26 4.83 -3.52
CA ASP A 43 -0.16 5.17 -3.68
C ASP A 43 -0.48 6.56 -3.10
N ILE A 44 -0.02 6.86 -1.89
CA ILE A 44 -0.23 8.16 -1.24
C ILE A 44 0.38 9.30 -2.06
N ALA A 45 1.60 9.14 -2.56
CA ALA A 45 2.23 10.12 -3.42
C ALA A 45 1.45 10.34 -4.71
N SER A 46 0.97 9.26 -5.33
CA SER A 46 0.15 9.31 -6.55
C SER A 46 -1.21 9.97 -6.30
N ILE A 47 -1.85 9.67 -5.17
CA ILE A 47 -3.13 10.28 -4.77
C ILE A 47 -2.96 11.78 -4.58
N ARG A 48 -1.95 12.20 -3.83
CA ARG A 48 -1.66 13.62 -3.60
C ARG A 48 -1.35 14.35 -4.91
N GLY A 49 -0.55 13.75 -5.78
CA GLY A 49 -0.29 14.27 -7.11
C GLY A 49 -1.54 14.35 -7.99
N GLY A 50 -2.36 13.33 -7.94
CA GLY A 50 -3.65 13.28 -8.64
C GLY A 50 -4.64 14.35 -8.19
N ILE A 51 -4.69 14.66 -6.91
CA ILE A 51 -5.50 15.76 -6.34
C ILE A 51 -5.06 17.10 -6.91
N ILE A 52 -3.77 17.37 -6.96
CA ILE A 52 -3.19 18.61 -7.53
C ILE A 52 -3.47 18.69 -9.03
N ASN A 53 -3.30 17.60 -9.76
CA ASN A 53 -3.60 17.55 -11.19
C ASN A 53 -5.06 17.83 -11.48
N LYS A 54 -5.97 17.28 -10.68
CA LYS A 54 -7.41 17.51 -10.79
C LYS A 54 -7.77 18.97 -10.48
N TYR A 55 -7.15 19.54 -9.46
CA TYR A 55 -7.28 20.97 -9.14
C TYR A 55 -6.86 21.85 -10.31
N ASN A 56 -5.69 21.60 -10.88
CA ASN A 56 -5.19 22.34 -12.03
C ASN A 56 -6.11 22.22 -13.25
N ALA A 57 -6.62 21.01 -13.52
CA ALA A 57 -7.58 20.78 -14.60
C ALA A 57 -8.90 21.54 -14.37
N ASN A 58 -9.38 21.59 -13.14
CA ASN A 58 -10.56 22.38 -12.79
C ASN A 58 -10.35 23.87 -13.03
N MET A 59 -9.17 24.39 -12.63
CA MET A 59 -8.80 25.80 -12.87
C MET A 59 -8.78 26.15 -14.35
N MET A 60 -8.31 25.26 -15.21
CA MET A 60 -8.27 25.49 -16.67
C MET A 60 -9.66 25.63 -17.30
N VAL A 61 -10.69 25.06 -16.68
CA VAL A 61 -12.09 25.18 -17.13
C VAL A 61 -12.90 26.19 -16.31
N GLY A 62 -12.22 27.03 -15.51
CA GLY A 62 -12.85 28.09 -14.72
C GLY A 62 -13.53 27.64 -13.44
N ARG A 63 -13.26 26.41 -12.98
CA ARG A 63 -13.77 25.90 -11.69
C ARG A 63 -12.68 26.04 -10.64
N PHE A 64 -12.89 26.92 -9.67
CA PHE A 64 -11.94 27.16 -8.60
C PHE A 64 -12.24 26.28 -7.40
N GLY A 65 -11.38 25.31 -7.13
CA GLY A 65 -11.50 24.42 -5.99
C GLY A 65 -10.95 23.02 -6.23
N TYR A 66 -10.71 22.34 -5.13
CA TYR A 66 -10.30 20.95 -5.15
C TYR A 66 -11.47 20.02 -5.52
N PRO A 67 -11.22 18.82 -6.05
CA PRO A 67 -12.29 17.89 -6.36
C PRO A 67 -13.09 17.54 -5.10
N SER A 68 -14.41 17.50 -5.21
CA SER A 68 -15.30 17.14 -4.11
C SER A 68 -15.21 15.64 -3.76
N SER A 69 -14.77 14.81 -4.69
CA SER A 69 -14.58 13.37 -4.52
C SER A 69 -13.31 12.92 -5.25
N LEU A 70 -12.66 11.90 -4.72
CA LEU A 70 -11.47 11.28 -5.32
C LEU A 70 -11.83 10.13 -6.25
N GLU A 71 -13.11 9.77 -6.35
CA GLU A 71 -13.63 8.73 -7.24
C GLU A 71 -14.35 9.33 -8.45
N LYS A 72 -14.46 8.53 -9.51
CA LYS A 72 -15.35 8.81 -10.62
C LYS A 72 -16.81 8.70 -10.15
N SER A 73 -17.67 9.48 -10.77
CA SER A 73 -19.12 9.43 -10.47
C SER A 73 -19.67 8.01 -10.66
N GLY A 74 -20.27 7.48 -9.59
CA GLY A 74 -20.85 6.13 -9.58
C GLY A 74 -19.85 4.99 -9.42
N SER A 75 -18.56 5.27 -9.22
CA SER A 75 -17.55 4.25 -8.98
C SER A 75 -17.42 3.87 -7.50
N SER A 76 -17.21 2.59 -7.26
CA SER A 76 -16.88 2.05 -5.93
C SER A 76 -15.38 1.81 -5.73
N VAL A 77 -14.56 2.07 -6.75
CA VAL A 77 -13.11 1.87 -6.69
C VAL A 77 -12.45 3.10 -6.06
N PRO A 78 -11.76 2.96 -4.92
CA PRO A 78 -11.12 4.10 -4.28
C PRO A 78 -10.10 4.80 -5.20
N PHE A 79 -10.14 6.13 -5.22
CA PHE A 79 -9.21 7.02 -5.93
C PHE A 79 -9.20 6.92 -7.46
N ASP A 80 -10.13 6.24 -8.10
CA ASP A 80 -10.14 6.09 -9.57
C ASP A 80 -10.45 7.40 -10.32
N GLY A 81 -10.88 8.45 -9.60
CA GLY A 81 -11.05 9.79 -10.13
C GLY A 81 -9.76 10.61 -10.20
N VAL A 82 -8.73 10.26 -9.45
CA VAL A 82 -7.46 11.00 -9.34
C VAL A 82 -6.25 10.20 -9.78
N ILE A 83 -6.29 8.87 -9.69
CA ILE A 83 -5.26 7.97 -10.23
C ILE A 83 -5.89 6.94 -11.17
N GLN A 84 -5.12 6.58 -12.19
CA GLN A 84 -5.57 5.57 -13.15
C GLN A 84 -5.75 4.22 -12.45
N ASN A 85 -6.90 3.56 -12.65
CA ASN A 85 -7.28 2.28 -12.07
C ASN A 85 -7.49 2.29 -10.54
N GLY A 86 -7.38 3.43 -9.85
CA GLY A 86 -7.60 3.52 -8.40
C GLY A 86 -6.58 2.74 -7.58
N ALA A 87 -6.88 2.55 -6.30
CA ALA A 87 -6.08 1.77 -5.36
C ALA A 87 -6.97 0.74 -4.64
N LYS A 88 -6.81 -0.53 -4.98
CA LYS A 88 -7.67 -1.63 -4.50
C LYS A 88 -7.42 -2.05 -3.05
N ASP A 89 -6.23 -1.74 -2.52
CA ASP A 89 -5.84 -2.11 -1.15
C ASP A 89 -6.42 -1.17 -0.09
N TRP A 90 -7.17 -0.17 -0.53
CA TRP A 90 -7.81 0.84 0.31
C TRP A 90 -9.31 0.61 0.38
N THR A 91 -9.88 0.91 1.55
CA THR A 91 -11.34 0.86 1.77
C THR A 91 -11.85 2.27 2.04
N LYS A 92 -12.90 2.68 1.33
CA LYS A 92 -13.52 3.99 1.48
C LYS A 92 -14.74 3.94 2.40
N SER A 93 -14.86 4.96 3.26
CA SER A 93 -16.08 5.25 4.02
C SER A 93 -16.24 6.78 4.13
N GLY A 94 -17.17 7.36 3.36
CA GLY A 94 -17.30 8.82 3.27
C GLY A 94 -16.04 9.48 2.71
N ASN A 95 -15.43 10.38 3.47
CA ASN A 95 -14.16 11.02 3.13
C ASN A 95 -12.95 10.32 3.75
N ASP A 96 -13.17 9.20 4.42
CA ASP A 96 -12.13 8.43 5.09
C ASP A 96 -11.73 7.22 4.25
N TYR A 97 -10.44 6.98 4.18
CA TYR A 97 -9.83 5.89 3.43
C TYR A 97 -8.93 5.08 4.36
N THR A 98 -9.24 3.80 4.51
CA THR A 98 -8.51 2.92 5.42
C THR A 98 -7.55 2.03 4.64
N PHE A 99 -6.29 2.03 5.04
CA PHE A 99 -5.27 1.08 4.63
C PHE A 99 -5.01 0.07 5.74
N LYS A 100 -4.99 -1.21 5.39
CA LYS A 100 -4.74 -2.31 6.34
C LYS A 100 -3.40 -2.98 6.05
N LEU A 101 -2.62 -3.17 7.11
CA LEU A 101 -1.38 -3.93 7.10
C LEU A 101 -1.45 -5.03 8.17
N GLY A 102 -1.87 -6.22 7.77
CA GLY A 102 -2.13 -7.31 8.71
C GLY A 102 -3.22 -6.95 9.71
N SER A 103 -2.90 -6.96 11.00
CA SER A 103 -3.80 -6.55 12.08
C SER A 103 -3.83 -5.04 12.34
N ARG A 104 -2.91 -4.28 11.73
CA ARG A 104 -2.82 -2.82 11.85
C ARG A 104 -3.61 -2.14 10.75
N SER A 105 -4.17 -0.98 11.07
CA SER A 105 -4.86 -0.14 10.08
C SER A 105 -4.59 1.32 10.36
N VAL A 106 -4.68 2.14 9.31
CA VAL A 106 -4.57 3.59 9.39
C VAL A 106 -5.65 4.22 8.54
N VAL A 107 -6.23 5.30 9.02
CA VAL A 107 -7.27 6.06 8.32
C VAL A 107 -6.67 7.36 7.81
N PHE A 108 -6.81 7.60 6.51
CA PHE A 108 -6.52 8.87 5.87
C PHE A 108 -7.84 9.59 5.59
N THR A 109 -7.88 10.87 5.86
CA THR A 109 -9.04 11.71 5.59
C THR A 109 -8.73 12.68 4.46
N TYR A 110 -9.64 12.80 3.51
CA TYR A 110 -9.58 13.79 2.44
C TYR A 110 -10.40 15.03 2.82
N ASP A 111 -9.75 16.19 2.80
CA ASP A 111 -10.41 17.47 2.97
C ASP A 111 -10.46 18.22 1.63
N SER A 112 -11.66 18.31 1.06
CA SER A 112 -11.88 19.00 -0.22
C SER A 112 -11.75 20.52 -0.15
N ALA A 113 -11.79 21.10 1.04
CA ALA A 113 -11.59 22.56 1.21
C ALA A 113 -10.12 22.95 0.96
N ASN A 114 -9.19 22.11 1.42
CA ASN A 114 -7.75 22.36 1.35
C ASN A 114 -7.01 21.44 0.36
N GLY A 115 -7.68 20.40 -0.13
CA GLY A 115 -7.06 19.36 -0.97
C GLY A 115 -6.08 18.47 -0.20
N THR A 116 -6.18 18.42 1.13
CA THR A 116 -5.30 17.60 1.96
C THR A 116 -5.77 16.16 2.05
N PHE A 117 -4.83 15.25 1.97
CA PHE A 117 -5.03 13.81 2.17
C PHE A 117 -3.97 13.34 3.17
N ASP A 118 -4.37 13.15 4.41
CA ASP A 118 -3.45 12.86 5.49
C ASP A 118 -4.08 12.02 6.61
N CYS A 119 -3.25 11.50 7.49
CA CYS A 119 -3.62 10.65 8.61
C CYS A 119 -3.15 11.25 9.94
N SER A 120 -3.54 10.64 11.05
CA SER A 120 -3.06 11.05 12.38
C SER A 120 -1.62 10.59 12.62
N HIS A 121 -0.69 11.54 12.70
CA HIS A 121 0.73 11.30 12.95
C HIS A 121 1.05 10.77 14.36
N SER A 122 0.06 10.67 15.22
CA SER A 122 0.18 9.96 16.51
C SER A 122 0.31 8.45 16.32
N GLN A 123 -0.18 7.91 15.20
CA GLN A 123 -0.09 6.49 14.86
C GLN A 123 1.25 6.16 14.18
N SER A 124 1.89 5.08 14.63
CA SER A 124 3.17 4.64 14.06
C SER A 124 3.06 4.26 12.57
N LEU A 125 1.95 3.65 12.17
CA LEU A 125 1.71 3.27 10.78
C LEU A 125 1.54 4.49 9.87
N CYS A 126 0.86 5.55 10.35
CA CYS A 126 0.76 6.81 9.63
C CYS A 126 2.14 7.40 9.34
N ARG A 127 3.00 7.49 10.35
CA ARG A 127 4.38 7.98 10.19
C ARG A 127 5.19 7.11 9.24
N ALA A 128 5.05 5.79 9.33
CA ALA A 128 5.72 4.87 8.42
C ALA A 128 5.30 5.07 6.96
N LEU A 129 4.09 5.54 6.69
CA LEU A 129 3.58 5.77 5.34
C LEU A 129 3.84 7.19 4.80
N THR A 130 4.02 8.18 5.67
CA THR A 130 4.12 9.60 5.29
C THR A 130 5.49 10.23 5.51
N GLU A 131 6.33 9.62 6.33
CA GLU A 131 7.67 10.14 6.68
C GLU A 131 8.84 9.38 6.00
#